data_d900a459a7847d09de56a468f5fbaf87
#
_entry.id   d900a459a7847d09de56a468f5fbaf87
#
_cell.length_a   1.000
_cell.length_b   1.000
_cell.length_c   1.000
_cell.angle_alpha   90.00
_cell.angle_beta   90.00
_cell.angle_gamma   90.00
#
_symmetry.space_group_name_H-M   'P 1'
#
loop_
_entity.id
_entity.type
_entity.pdbx_description
1 polymer ?
#
loop_
_entity_poly.entity_id
_entity_poly.type
_entity_poly.pdbx_seq_one_letter_code
_entity_poly.pdbx_strand_id
1 'polypeptide(L)'
;MAVNKGAGIFAIILGLLFIIFPMFSSGLVSIIVGLSLLVFGLSAVFMGINMRSNVGNTYPLITIIIGILAIIFGFLFIFYIDALSFLIGIQFYLVGFIMIIFGISGFLSAFGSLSKVTSILVFIMGIVAILLAAFAISEPIYIAIIIGIVLILEGVVVILSD
;
A
#
# COMPACT_ATOMS: atom_id res chain seq x y z
N MET A 1 -25.13 -12.70 6.41
CA MET A 1 -25.70 -11.47 5.82
C MET A 1 -25.58 -10.24 6.71
N ALA A 2 -25.97 -10.20 7.99
CA ALA A 2 -25.84 -8.97 8.82
C ALA A 2 -24.41 -8.51 9.11
N VAL A 3 -23.42 -9.40 9.06
CA VAL A 3 -22.01 -9.09 9.36
C VAL A 3 -21.39 -8.21 8.27
N ASN A 4 -21.74 -8.45 7.00
CA ASN A 4 -21.18 -7.73 5.87
C ASN A 4 -21.63 -6.26 5.82
N LYS A 5 -22.93 -6.00 6.09
CA LYS A 5 -23.47 -4.62 6.15
C LYS A 5 -22.82 -3.80 7.27
N GLY A 6 -22.60 -4.42 8.44
CA GLY A 6 -21.87 -3.79 9.52
C GLY A 6 -20.43 -3.41 9.15
N ALA A 7 -19.73 -4.30 8.45
CA ALA A 7 -18.38 -4.03 7.94
C ALA A 7 -18.39 -2.89 6.91
N GLY A 8 -19.35 -2.85 5.99
CA GLY A 8 -19.50 -1.78 5.02
C GLY A 8 -19.77 -0.42 5.67
N ILE A 9 -20.67 -0.35 6.65
CA ILE A 9 -20.94 0.88 7.41
C ILE A 9 -19.68 1.32 8.18
N PHE A 10 -18.97 0.40 8.81
CA PHE A 10 -17.73 0.70 9.53
C PHE A 10 -16.66 1.27 8.58
N ALA A 11 -16.50 0.68 7.40
CA ALA A 11 -15.57 1.16 6.39
C ALA A 11 -15.92 2.59 5.93
N ILE A 12 -17.21 2.91 5.72
CA ILE A 12 -17.66 4.27 5.37
C ILE A 12 -17.34 5.26 6.49
N ILE A 13 -17.66 4.93 7.74
CA ILE A 13 -17.38 5.80 8.89
C ILE A 13 -15.88 6.04 9.02
N LEU A 14 -15.08 4.99 8.88
CA LEU A 14 -13.61 5.08 8.95
C LEU A 14 -13.08 5.94 7.80
N GLY A 15 -13.59 5.75 6.58
CA GLY A 15 -13.21 6.55 5.42
C GLY A 15 -13.54 8.03 5.59
N LEU A 16 -14.70 8.37 6.18
CA LEU A 16 -15.07 9.74 6.53
C LEU A 16 -14.12 10.35 7.57
N LEU A 17 -13.72 9.58 8.58
CA LEU A 17 -12.73 10.02 9.57
C LEU A 17 -11.39 10.34 8.92
N PHE A 18 -10.94 9.53 7.94
CA PHE A 18 -9.72 9.76 7.19
C PHE A 18 -9.78 11.06 6.37
N ILE A 19 -10.94 11.41 5.82
CA ILE A 19 -11.11 12.66 5.05
C ILE A 19 -11.23 13.88 5.98
N ILE A 20 -11.93 13.75 7.11
CA ILE A 20 -12.15 14.87 8.04
C ILE A 20 -10.89 15.18 8.86
N PHE A 21 -10.15 14.15 9.26
CA PHE A 21 -8.95 14.28 10.09
C PHE A 21 -7.72 13.66 9.40
N PRO A 22 -7.29 14.17 8.23
CA PRO A 22 -6.28 13.50 7.41
C PRO A 22 -4.90 13.41 8.09
N MET A 23 -4.47 14.46 8.79
CA MET A 23 -3.19 14.46 9.51
C MET A 23 -3.13 13.44 10.64
N PHE A 24 -4.21 13.32 11.41
CA PHE A 24 -4.31 12.32 12.47
C PHE A 24 -4.35 10.90 11.89
N SER A 25 -5.11 10.72 10.83
CA SER A 25 -5.25 9.41 10.18
C SER A 25 -3.96 8.94 9.51
N SER A 26 -3.23 9.83 8.81
CA SER A 26 -1.92 9.50 8.23
C SER A 26 -0.90 9.13 9.32
N GLY A 27 -0.91 9.85 10.44
CA GLY A 27 -0.08 9.54 11.60
C GLY A 27 -0.40 8.16 12.21
N LEU A 28 -1.67 7.83 12.37
CA LEU A 28 -2.08 6.51 12.87
C LEU A 28 -1.64 5.39 11.92
N VAL A 29 -1.83 5.54 10.61
CA VAL A 29 -1.38 4.56 9.63
C VAL A 29 0.14 4.37 9.72
N SER A 30 0.90 5.47 9.80
CA SER A 30 2.35 5.42 9.91
C SER A 30 2.80 4.66 11.17
N ILE A 31 2.18 4.91 12.32
CA ILE A 31 2.48 4.21 13.58
C ILE A 31 2.14 2.72 13.48
N ILE A 32 0.97 2.36 12.92
CA ILE A 32 0.55 0.96 12.79
C ILE A 32 1.49 0.20 11.86
N VAL A 33 1.84 0.78 10.71
CA VAL A 33 2.79 0.18 9.76
C VAL A 33 4.17 0.08 10.39
N GLY A 34 4.63 1.12 11.08
CA GLY A 34 5.92 1.14 11.78
C GLY A 34 6.00 0.07 12.87
N LEU A 35 4.98 -0.06 13.71
CA LEU A 35 4.91 -1.12 14.73
C LEU A 35 4.89 -2.52 14.10
N SER A 36 4.14 -2.71 13.03
CA SER A 36 4.10 -3.98 12.30
C SER A 36 5.47 -4.37 11.76
N LEU A 37 6.21 -3.39 11.19
CA LEU A 37 7.57 -3.60 10.72
C LEU A 37 8.56 -3.88 11.85
N LEU A 38 8.41 -3.25 13.02
CA LEU A 38 9.25 -3.55 14.19
C LEU A 38 9.04 -5.00 14.65
N VAL A 39 7.78 -5.43 14.80
CA VAL A 39 7.46 -6.80 15.20
C VAL A 39 7.97 -7.81 14.18
N PHE A 40 7.73 -7.54 12.89
CA PHE A 40 8.24 -8.38 11.80
C PHE A 40 9.76 -8.44 11.80
N GLY A 41 10.43 -7.30 11.92
CA GLY A 41 11.89 -7.19 11.91
C GLY A 41 12.53 -7.93 13.08
N LEU A 42 12.00 -7.77 14.31
CA LEU A 42 12.45 -8.51 15.49
C LEU A 42 12.27 -10.02 15.28
N SER A 43 11.10 -10.44 14.78
CA SER A 43 10.82 -11.85 14.50
C SER A 43 11.78 -12.42 13.46
N ALA A 44 12.06 -11.66 12.38
CA ALA A 44 12.98 -12.08 11.33
C ALA A 44 14.42 -12.20 11.83
N VAL A 45 14.90 -11.26 12.65
CA VAL A 45 16.24 -11.33 13.26
C VAL A 45 16.33 -12.55 14.16
N PHE A 46 15.34 -12.77 15.03
CA PHE A 46 15.31 -13.92 15.93
C PHE A 46 15.28 -15.24 15.17
N MET A 47 14.45 -15.32 14.12
CA MET A 47 14.39 -16.50 13.24
C MET A 47 15.72 -16.75 12.51
N GLY A 48 16.34 -15.69 11.96
CA GLY A 48 17.63 -15.80 11.29
C GLY A 48 18.76 -16.30 12.20
N ILE A 49 18.79 -15.84 13.46
CA ILE A 49 19.76 -16.32 14.46
C ILE A 49 19.54 -17.80 14.75
N ASN A 50 18.30 -18.24 14.94
CA ASN A 50 17.99 -19.65 15.24
C ASN A 50 18.21 -20.60 14.06
N MET A 51 18.01 -20.13 12.82
CA MET A 51 18.25 -20.93 11.61
C MET A 51 19.75 -21.15 11.33
N ARG A 52 20.63 -20.35 11.88
CA ARG A 52 22.08 -20.40 11.63
C ARG A 52 22.71 -21.74 12.04
N SER A 53 22.09 -22.45 12.97
CA SER A 53 22.58 -23.77 13.42
C SER A 53 22.23 -24.94 12.50
N ASN A 54 21.18 -24.76 11.64
CA ASN A 54 20.59 -25.90 10.91
C ASN A 54 20.68 -25.78 9.37
N VAL A 55 20.85 -24.58 8.85
CA VAL A 55 20.84 -24.29 7.39
C VAL A 55 22.01 -23.37 7.10
N GLY A 56 22.91 -23.73 6.25
CA GLY A 56 24.14 -22.96 5.91
C GLY A 56 24.02 -21.42 6.07
N ASN A 57 25.11 -20.71 6.04
CA ASN A 57 25.17 -19.31 6.51
C ASN A 57 24.42 -18.27 5.65
N THR A 58 24.09 -18.55 4.39
CA THR A 58 23.61 -17.53 3.45
C THR A 58 22.15 -17.12 3.73
N TYR A 59 21.23 -18.08 3.88
CA TYR A 59 19.82 -17.76 4.13
C TYR A 59 19.57 -17.08 5.48
N PRO A 60 20.14 -17.56 6.60
CA PRO A 60 20.03 -16.89 7.88
C PRO A 60 20.53 -15.45 7.87
N LEU A 61 21.63 -15.19 7.16
CA LEU A 61 22.25 -13.87 7.07
C LEU A 61 21.34 -12.89 6.30
N ILE A 62 20.75 -13.32 5.19
CA ILE A 62 19.78 -12.53 4.44
C ILE A 62 18.55 -12.19 5.31
N THR A 63 18.03 -13.18 6.05
CA THR A 63 16.88 -12.99 6.95
C THR A 63 17.19 -11.99 8.05
N ILE A 64 18.39 -12.02 8.64
CA ILE A 64 18.83 -11.06 9.65
C ILE A 64 18.93 -9.64 9.04
N ILE A 65 19.52 -9.51 7.83
CA ILE A 65 19.66 -8.22 7.16
C ILE A 65 18.27 -7.62 6.88
N ILE A 66 17.35 -8.41 6.34
CA ILE A 66 15.96 -7.98 6.09
C ILE A 66 15.28 -7.56 7.41
N GLY A 67 15.48 -8.33 8.48
CA GLY A 67 14.94 -8.01 9.81
C GLY A 67 15.49 -6.69 10.35
N ILE A 68 16.79 -6.44 10.22
CA ILE A 68 17.40 -5.17 10.65
C ILE A 68 16.86 -4.00 9.82
N LEU A 69 16.77 -4.15 8.50
CA LEU A 69 16.19 -3.12 7.63
C LEU A 69 14.73 -2.82 8.01
N ALA A 70 13.93 -3.87 8.29
CA ALA A 70 12.55 -3.69 8.73
C ALA A 70 12.45 -2.95 10.06
N ILE A 71 13.35 -3.20 11.02
CA ILE A 71 13.42 -2.47 12.30
C ILE A 71 13.74 -0.99 12.05
N ILE A 72 14.72 -0.70 11.20
CA ILE A 72 15.11 0.68 10.87
C ILE A 72 13.92 1.42 10.23
N PHE A 73 13.29 0.84 9.21
CA PHE A 73 12.11 1.44 8.57
C PHE A 73 10.92 1.55 9.52
N GLY A 74 10.71 0.55 10.39
CA GLY A 74 9.67 0.60 11.41
C GLY A 74 9.84 1.79 12.36
N PHE A 75 11.08 2.04 12.79
CA PHE A 75 11.41 3.20 13.62
C PHE A 75 11.19 4.52 12.87
N LEU A 76 11.65 4.60 11.61
CA LEU A 76 11.46 5.79 10.77
C LEU A 76 9.97 6.11 10.59
N PHE A 77 9.11 5.12 10.34
CA PHE A 77 7.68 5.37 10.13
C PHE A 77 6.93 5.79 11.39
N ILE A 78 7.40 5.38 12.59
CA ILE A 78 6.79 5.83 13.84
C ILE A 78 7.09 7.33 14.10
N PHE A 79 8.31 7.77 13.81
CA PHE A 79 8.75 9.13 14.14
C PHE A 79 8.62 10.12 12.98
N TYR A 80 8.60 9.65 11.72
CA TYR A 80 8.56 10.48 10.52
C TYR A 80 7.44 10.01 9.58
N ILE A 81 6.29 10.67 9.66
CA ILE A 81 5.11 10.38 8.81
C ILE A 81 5.46 10.52 7.32
N ASP A 82 6.32 11.49 6.97
CA ASP A 82 6.76 11.76 5.60
C ASP A 82 7.54 10.57 5.00
N ALA A 83 8.25 9.79 5.82
CA ALA A 83 8.98 8.61 5.35
C ALA A 83 8.05 7.54 4.80
N LEU A 84 6.89 7.31 5.43
CA LEU A 84 5.87 6.41 4.92
C LEU A 84 5.25 6.95 3.63
N SER A 85 4.94 8.24 3.59
CA SER A 85 4.37 8.91 2.42
C SER A 85 5.28 8.82 1.22
N PHE A 86 6.57 9.04 1.40
CA PHE A 86 7.59 8.88 0.37
C PHE A 86 7.65 7.45 -0.17
N LEU A 87 7.63 6.44 0.71
CA LEU A 87 7.63 5.02 0.29
C LEU A 87 6.38 4.66 -0.52
N ILE A 88 5.20 5.09 -0.07
CA ILE A 88 3.94 4.88 -0.78
C ILE A 88 3.97 5.58 -2.15
N GLY A 89 4.49 6.80 -2.22
CA GLY A 89 4.63 7.52 -3.47
C GLY A 89 5.54 6.81 -4.47
N ILE A 90 6.70 6.30 -4.04
CA ILE A 90 7.58 5.50 -4.90
C ILE A 90 6.87 4.24 -5.39
N GLN A 91 6.12 3.56 -4.53
CA GLN A 91 5.35 2.38 -4.92
C GLN A 91 4.31 2.71 -6.00
N PHE A 92 3.58 3.82 -5.87
CA PHE A 92 2.65 4.27 -6.90
C PHE A 92 3.34 4.65 -8.21
N TYR A 93 4.55 5.25 -8.17
CA TYR A 93 5.34 5.49 -9.38
C TYR A 93 5.69 4.19 -10.10
N LEU A 94 6.19 3.19 -9.37
CA LEU A 94 6.56 1.90 -9.95
C LEU A 94 5.34 1.20 -10.55
N VAL A 95 4.23 1.14 -9.82
CA VAL A 95 2.99 0.52 -10.30
C VAL A 95 2.46 1.26 -11.52
N GLY A 96 2.41 2.58 -11.49
CA GLY A 96 1.96 3.41 -12.60
C GLY A 96 2.80 3.21 -13.85
N PHE A 97 4.13 3.16 -13.70
CA PHE A 97 5.04 2.90 -14.81
C PHE A 97 4.82 1.51 -15.44
N ILE A 98 4.69 0.48 -14.60
CA ILE A 98 4.39 -0.89 -15.04
C ILE A 98 3.04 -0.93 -15.78
N MET A 99 2.00 -0.28 -15.24
CA MET A 99 0.67 -0.23 -15.87
C MET A 99 0.70 0.49 -17.22
N ILE A 100 1.49 1.55 -17.39
CA ILE A 100 1.66 2.22 -18.68
C ILE A 100 2.29 1.26 -19.70
N ILE A 101 3.35 0.54 -19.32
CA ILE A 101 3.99 -0.45 -20.20
C ILE A 101 3.00 -1.53 -20.60
N PHE A 102 2.26 -2.10 -19.64
CA PHE A 102 1.26 -3.13 -19.92
C PHE A 102 0.08 -2.60 -20.74
N GLY A 103 -0.35 -1.37 -20.52
CA GLY A 103 -1.39 -0.71 -21.32
C GLY A 103 -0.97 -0.56 -22.79
N ILE A 104 0.24 -0.09 -23.05
CA ILE A 104 0.81 0.04 -24.39
C ILE A 104 0.98 -1.34 -25.04
N SER A 105 1.64 -2.27 -24.36
CA SER A 105 1.84 -3.65 -24.84
C SER A 105 0.52 -4.35 -25.15
N GLY A 106 -0.45 -4.25 -24.24
CA GLY A 106 -1.76 -4.85 -24.41
C GLY A 106 -2.52 -4.24 -25.60
N PHE A 107 -2.44 -2.94 -25.82
CA PHE A 107 -3.05 -2.28 -26.98
C PHE A 107 -2.45 -2.74 -28.31
N LEU A 108 -1.12 -2.88 -28.39
CA LEU A 108 -0.41 -3.34 -29.57
C LEU A 108 -0.69 -4.82 -29.88
N SER A 109 -0.88 -5.65 -28.85
CA SER A 109 -1.12 -7.09 -28.97
C SER A 109 -2.60 -7.47 -29.05
N ALA A 110 -3.53 -6.52 -28.98
CA ALA A 110 -4.96 -6.79 -28.88
C ALA A 110 -5.58 -7.18 -30.22
N PHE A 111 -6.14 -8.39 -30.27
CA PHE A 111 -6.85 -8.93 -31.44
C PHE A 111 -8.37 -8.62 -31.44
N GLY A 112 -8.93 -8.02 -30.38
CA GLY A 112 -10.35 -7.71 -30.24
C GLY A 112 -10.62 -6.34 -29.62
N SER A 113 -11.82 -5.79 -29.85
CA SER A 113 -12.22 -4.46 -29.33
C SER A 113 -12.22 -4.41 -27.80
N LEU A 114 -12.70 -5.44 -27.12
CA LEU A 114 -12.73 -5.52 -25.66
C LEU A 114 -11.31 -5.51 -25.07
N SER A 115 -10.37 -6.24 -25.67
CA SER A 115 -8.98 -6.25 -25.24
C SER A 115 -8.31 -4.88 -25.41
N LYS A 116 -8.64 -4.15 -26.47
CA LYS A 116 -8.16 -2.77 -26.70
C LYS A 116 -8.70 -1.80 -25.64
N VAL A 117 -9.99 -1.88 -25.33
CA VAL A 117 -10.61 -1.04 -24.28
C VAL A 117 -9.95 -1.27 -22.91
N THR A 118 -9.75 -2.54 -22.54
CA THR A 118 -9.07 -2.87 -21.28
C THR A 118 -7.64 -2.33 -21.23
N SER A 119 -6.90 -2.43 -22.34
CA SER A 119 -5.52 -1.91 -22.44
C SER A 119 -5.47 -0.38 -22.31
N ILE A 120 -6.42 0.32 -22.89
CA ILE A 120 -6.55 1.79 -22.75
C ILE A 120 -6.88 2.14 -21.29
N LEU A 121 -7.79 1.41 -20.64
CA LEU A 121 -8.12 1.63 -19.23
C LEU A 121 -6.88 1.41 -18.33
N VAL A 122 -6.11 0.34 -18.55
CA VAL A 122 -4.87 0.09 -17.81
C VAL A 122 -3.86 1.22 -18.03
N PHE A 123 -3.72 1.72 -19.26
CA PHE A 123 -2.85 2.85 -19.56
C PHE A 123 -3.27 4.12 -18.82
N ILE A 124 -4.56 4.47 -18.85
CA ILE A 124 -5.11 5.64 -18.14
C ILE A 124 -4.89 5.48 -16.63
N MET A 125 -5.17 4.30 -16.07
CA MET A 125 -4.94 4.02 -14.66
C MET A 125 -3.46 4.17 -14.26
N GLY A 126 -2.54 3.80 -15.14
CA GLY A 126 -1.11 4.02 -14.96
C GLY A 126 -0.75 5.51 -14.85
N ILE A 127 -1.33 6.36 -15.70
CA ILE A 127 -1.15 7.82 -15.63
C ILE A 127 -1.71 8.36 -14.30
N VAL A 128 -2.91 7.94 -13.93
CA VAL A 128 -3.54 8.34 -12.66
C VAL A 128 -2.67 7.93 -11.47
N ALA A 129 -2.11 6.72 -11.48
CA ALA A 129 -1.21 6.25 -10.41
C ALA A 129 0.04 7.12 -10.29
N ILE A 130 0.65 7.57 -11.40
CA ILE A 130 1.80 8.49 -11.38
C ILE A 130 1.41 9.86 -10.81
N LEU A 131 0.25 10.39 -11.17
CA LEU A 131 -0.24 11.65 -10.60
C LEU A 131 -0.47 11.52 -9.08
N LEU A 132 -1.12 10.43 -8.65
CA LEU A 132 -1.31 10.14 -7.22
C LEU A 132 0.02 10.00 -6.48
N ALA A 133 1.04 9.40 -7.10
CA ALA A 133 2.38 9.29 -6.56
C ALA A 133 3.01 10.66 -6.26
N ALA A 134 2.88 11.60 -7.21
CA ALA A 134 3.40 12.96 -7.04
C ALA A 134 2.73 13.66 -5.85
N PHE A 135 1.40 13.54 -5.70
CA PHE A 135 0.69 14.09 -4.55
C PHE A 135 1.07 13.39 -3.23
N ALA A 136 1.18 12.06 -3.25
CA ALA A 136 1.53 11.28 -2.06
C ALA A 136 2.92 11.64 -1.50
N ILE A 137 3.90 11.93 -2.36
CA ILE A 137 5.24 12.36 -1.94
C ILE A 137 5.22 13.79 -1.39
N SER A 138 4.39 14.67 -1.94
CA SER A 138 4.38 16.07 -1.57
C SER A 138 3.86 16.29 -0.15
N GLU A 139 2.80 15.59 0.24
CA GLU A 139 2.14 15.78 1.53
C GLU A 139 1.47 14.49 2.03
N PRO A 140 1.67 14.08 3.29
CA PRO A 140 1.03 12.91 3.88
C PRO A 140 -0.51 12.96 3.90
N ILE A 141 -1.07 14.17 3.85
CA ILE A 141 -2.52 14.43 3.84
C ILE A 141 -3.20 13.75 2.66
N TYR A 142 -2.56 13.78 1.48
CA TYR A 142 -3.16 13.19 0.28
C TYR A 142 -3.34 11.67 0.39
N ILE A 143 -2.43 11.00 1.10
CA ILE A 143 -2.54 9.55 1.34
C ILE A 143 -3.77 9.25 2.19
N ALA A 144 -3.99 10.01 3.27
CA ALA A 144 -5.16 9.82 4.11
C ALA A 144 -6.46 10.04 3.32
N ILE A 145 -6.54 11.08 2.49
CA ILE A 145 -7.70 11.37 1.65
C ILE A 145 -7.95 10.23 0.66
N ILE A 146 -6.91 9.73 -0.02
CA ILE A 146 -7.01 8.62 -0.97
C ILE A 146 -7.52 7.37 -0.26
N ILE A 147 -6.94 7.00 0.88
CA ILE A 147 -7.38 5.85 1.68
C ILE A 147 -8.84 6.05 2.11
N GLY A 148 -9.22 7.24 2.56
CA GLY A 148 -10.58 7.56 2.96
C GLY A 148 -11.59 7.36 1.83
N ILE A 149 -11.28 7.83 0.62
CA ILE A 149 -12.13 7.64 -0.57
C ILE A 149 -12.27 6.14 -0.89
N VAL A 150 -11.16 5.40 -0.90
CA VAL A 150 -11.16 3.95 -1.19
C VAL A 150 -12.02 3.21 -0.15
N LEU A 151 -11.87 3.51 1.13
CA LEU A 151 -12.67 2.89 2.19
C LEU A 151 -14.17 3.18 2.06
N ILE A 152 -14.55 4.41 1.66
CA ILE A 152 -15.96 4.75 1.39
C ILE A 152 -16.48 3.94 0.21
N LEU A 153 -15.75 3.90 -0.90
CA LEU A 153 -16.15 3.13 -2.09
C LEU A 153 -16.28 1.64 -1.77
N GLU A 154 -15.31 1.07 -1.06
CA GLU A 154 -15.36 -0.33 -0.63
C GLU A 154 -16.56 -0.59 0.29
N GLY A 155 -16.80 0.28 1.27
CA GLY A 155 -17.95 0.18 2.16
C GLY A 155 -19.28 0.23 1.42
N VAL A 156 -19.42 1.10 0.42
CA VAL A 156 -20.62 1.18 -0.44
C VAL A 156 -20.79 -0.09 -1.25
N VAL A 157 -19.71 -0.60 -1.88
CA VAL A 157 -19.75 -1.85 -2.65
C VAL A 157 -20.16 -3.02 -1.76
N VAL A 158 -19.61 -3.14 -0.55
CA VAL A 158 -19.97 -4.20 0.40
C VAL A 158 -21.45 -4.14 0.79
N ILE A 159 -22.00 -2.94 1.00
CA ILE A 159 -23.42 -2.76 1.33
C ILE A 159 -24.32 -3.12 0.16
N LEU A 160 -23.91 -2.78 -1.09
CA LEU A 160 -24.69 -3.04 -2.30
C LEU A 160 -24.59 -4.49 -2.78
N SER A 161 -23.54 -5.22 -2.40
CA SER A 161 -23.31 -6.62 -2.80
C SER A 161 -24.06 -7.64 -1.93
N ASP A 162 -24.68 -7.22 -0.87
CA ASP A 162 -25.49 -7.99 0.06
C ASP A 162 -27.01 -7.77 -0.20
#